data_e117dcd18b180eb795d340666bbc1a98
#
_entry.id   e117dcd18b180eb795d340666bbc1a98
#
_cell.length_a   1.000
_cell.length_b   1.000
_cell.length_c   1.000
_cell.angle_alpha   90.00
_cell.angle_beta   90.00
_cell.angle_gamma   90.00
#
_symmetry.space_group_name_H-M   'P 1'
#
loop_
_entity.id
_entity.type
_entity.pdbx_description
1 polymer ?
#
loop_
_entity_poly.entity_id
_entity_poly.type
_entity_poly.pdbx_seq_one_letter_code
_entity_poly.pdbx_strand_id
1 'polypeptide(L)'
;MFDRIFLVMKMKKLLLCILSLMLCLNTSVIHAQEPASLMIVAHPDDETIWGGSHLINGNYTVLCITNGNNKKRKKEFMKVMEKTHSKGIILSFPDKTKGKRDNWKSCKKDIQREIKKEIDSKDWDKIVTHN
;
A
#
# COMPACT_ATOMS: atom_id res chain seq x y z
N MET A 1 -28.90 -48.20 -30.63
CA MET A 1 -27.80 -47.37 -31.15
C MET A 1 -27.90 -45.88 -30.71
N PHE A 2 -29.09 -45.30 -30.73
CA PHE A 2 -29.36 -43.93 -30.29
C PHE A 2 -29.08 -43.66 -28.80
N ASP A 3 -29.37 -44.59 -27.92
CA ASP A 3 -29.20 -44.41 -26.46
C ASP A 3 -27.75 -44.28 -26.05
N ARG A 4 -26.81 -44.92 -26.70
CA ARG A 4 -25.38 -44.82 -26.42
C ARG A 4 -24.81 -43.42 -26.80
N ILE A 5 -25.30 -42.85 -27.90
CA ILE A 5 -24.88 -41.53 -28.37
C ILE A 5 -25.40 -40.46 -27.39
N PHE A 6 -26.64 -40.59 -26.94
CA PHE A 6 -27.23 -39.68 -25.95
C PHE A 6 -26.52 -39.70 -24.59
N LEU A 7 -26.17 -40.91 -24.13
CA LEU A 7 -25.41 -41.09 -22.89
C LEU A 7 -24.02 -40.47 -22.98
N VAL A 8 -23.30 -40.65 -24.09
CA VAL A 8 -21.99 -40.06 -24.30
C VAL A 8 -22.03 -38.53 -24.35
N MET A 9 -23.07 -37.93 -24.96
CA MET A 9 -23.29 -36.50 -24.95
C MET A 9 -23.56 -35.92 -23.57
N LYS A 10 -24.40 -36.63 -22.74
CA LYS A 10 -24.63 -36.23 -21.35
C LYS A 10 -23.35 -36.29 -20.53
N MET A 11 -22.54 -37.34 -20.67
CA MET A 11 -21.29 -37.49 -19.96
C MET A 11 -20.29 -36.39 -20.37
N LYS A 12 -20.18 -36.02 -21.65
CA LYS A 12 -19.32 -34.92 -22.11
C LYS A 12 -19.72 -33.59 -21.51
N LYS A 13 -21.06 -33.28 -21.47
CA LYS A 13 -21.55 -32.05 -20.83
C LYS A 13 -21.27 -32.01 -19.34
N LEU A 14 -21.47 -33.13 -18.63
CA LEU A 14 -21.16 -33.23 -17.20
C LEU A 14 -19.67 -33.06 -16.94
N LEU A 15 -18.80 -33.68 -17.74
CA LEU A 15 -17.36 -33.53 -17.63
C LEU A 15 -16.90 -32.08 -17.89
N LEU A 16 -17.53 -31.38 -18.85
CA LEU A 16 -17.25 -29.97 -19.15
C LEU A 16 -17.67 -29.06 -17.97
N CYS A 17 -18.82 -29.34 -17.36
CA CYS A 17 -19.28 -28.61 -16.17
C CYS A 17 -18.35 -28.81 -14.97
N ILE A 18 -17.88 -30.04 -14.73
CA ILE A 18 -16.94 -30.35 -13.66
C ILE A 18 -15.59 -29.66 -13.90
N LEU A 19 -15.09 -29.68 -15.14
CA LEU A 19 -13.84 -28.99 -15.51
C LEU A 19 -13.95 -27.47 -15.33
N SER A 20 -15.09 -26.87 -15.71
CA SER A 20 -15.37 -25.44 -15.50
C SER A 20 -15.43 -25.09 -14.01
N LEU A 21 -16.08 -25.94 -13.18
CA LEU A 21 -16.17 -25.76 -11.75
C LEU A 21 -14.79 -25.85 -11.08
N MET A 22 -13.96 -26.80 -11.51
CA MET A 22 -12.58 -26.95 -11.04
C MET A 22 -11.70 -25.75 -11.42
N LEU A 23 -11.90 -25.14 -12.61
CA LEU A 23 -11.21 -23.91 -13.00
C LEU A 23 -11.61 -22.71 -12.12
N CYS A 24 -12.88 -22.61 -11.76
CA CYS A 24 -13.36 -21.54 -10.88
C CYS A 24 -12.85 -21.67 -9.43
N LEU A 25 -12.55 -22.88 -8.96
CA LEU A 25 -12.05 -23.12 -7.61
C LEU A 25 -10.53 -22.80 -7.47
N ASN A 26 -9.82 -22.66 -8.57
CA ASN A 26 -8.39 -22.32 -8.57
C ASN A 26 -8.11 -20.82 -8.72
N THR A 27 -9.10 -19.94 -8.55
CA THR A 27 -8.83 -18.52 -8.36
C THR A 27 -8.23 -18.34 -6.96
N SER A 28 -6.93 -18.57 -6.85
CA SER A 28 -6.16 -18.10 -5.70
C SER A 28 -6.38 -16.60 -5.61
N VAL A 29 -7.13 -16.17 -4.62
CA VAL A 29 -7.17 -14.76 -4.25
C VAL A 29 -5.73 -14.42 -3.88
N ILE A 30 -5.03 -13.74 -4.78
CA ILE A 30 -3.74 -13.14 -4.47
C ILE A 30 -4.06 -12.09 -3.40
N HIS A 31 -3.98 -12.49 -2.15
CA HIS A 31 -4.00 -11.55 -1.03
C HIS A 31 -2.72 -10.73 -1.19
N ALA A 32 -2.86 -9.48 -1.59
CA ALA A 32 -1.75 -8.55 -1.51
C ALA A 32 -1.31 -8.56 -0.04
N GLN A 33 -0.10 -9.04 0.21
CA GLN A 33 0.44 -9.09 1.57
C GLN A 33 0.50 -7.65 2.11
N GLU A 34 -0.12 -7.41 3.27
CA GLU A 34 -0.06 -6.10 3.91
C GLU A 34 1.41 -5.72 4.18
N PRO A 35 1.80 -4.47 3.94
CA PRO A 35 3.17 -4.01 4.15
C PRO A 35 3.66 -4.32 5.57
N ALA A 36 4.79 -5.01 5.67
CA ALA A 36 5.39 -5.41 6.95
C ALA A 36 6.36 -4.36 7.50
N SER A 37 6.76 -3.37 6.70
CA SER A 37 7.71 -2.34 7.10
C SER A 37 7.07 -0.95 7.07
N LEU A 38 7.43 -0.11 8.04
CA LEU A 38 6.99 1.28 8.14
C LEU A 38 8.17 2.21 7.83
N MET A 39 7.95 3.18 6.95
CA MET A 39 8.87 4.30 6.72
C MET A 39 8.20 5.60 7.15
N ILE A 40 8.88 6.41 7.95
CA ILE A 40 8.37 7.71 8.43
C ILE A 40 9.24 8.82 7.86
N VAL A 41 8.65 9.73 7.09
CA VAL A 41 9.33 10.82 6.43
C VAL A 41 8.66 12.16 6.71
N ALA A 42 9.44 13.23 6.67
CA ALA A 42 8.93 14.58 6.95
C ALA A 42 8.15 15.17 5.77
N HIS A 43 8.70 15.06 4.56
CA HIS A 43 8.15 15.71 3.36
C HIS A 43 8.01 14.73 2.20
N PRO A 44 7.09 15.00 1.26
CA PRO A 44 7.03 14.25 0.00
C PRO A 44 8.30 14.51 -0.81
N ASP A 45 9.08 13.52 -1.07
CA ASP A 45 10.38 13.35 -1.73
C ASP A 45 11.44 12.70 -0.83
N ASP A 46 11.37 12.88 0.49
CA ASP A 46 12.29 12.25 1.45
C ASP A 46 12.31 10.73 1.30
N GLU A 47 11.15 10.11 1.05
CA GLU A 47 11.02 8.66 0.82
C GLU A 47 11.82 8.19 -0.38
N THR A 48 12.01 9.05 -1.38
CA THR A 48 12.78 8.74 -2.59
C THR A 48 14.24 9.07 -2.40
N ILE A 49 14.55 10.23 -1.83
CA ILE A 49 15.92 10.74 -1.67
C ILE A 49 16.69 9.88 -0.66
N TRP A 50 16.08 9.56 0.48
CA TRP A 50 16.74 8.85 1.59
C TRP A 50 16.34 7.37 1.66
N GLY A 51 15.10 7.07 1.29
CA GLY A 51 14.49 5.75 1.41
C GLY A 51 14.36 4.98 0.09
N GLY A 52 14.84 5.50 -1.04
CA GLY A 52 14.58 4.92 -2.36
C GLY A 52 15.04 3.47 -2.50
N SER A 53 16.19 3.11 -1.94
CA SER A 53 16.68 1.72 -1.94
C SER A 53 15.79 0.76 -1.14
N HIS A 54 15.13 1.26 -0.11
CA HIS A 54 14.14 0.49 0.65
C HIS A 54 12.86 0.28 -0.14
N LEU A 55 12.36 1.34 -0.80
CA LEU A 55 11.12 1.30 -1.57
C LEU A 55 11.19 0.38 -2.79
N ILE A 56 12.35 0.30 -3.47
CA ILE A 56 12.55 -0.59 -4.64
C ILE A 56 12.28 -2.05 -4.28
N ASN A 57 12.62 -2.46 -3.06
CA ASN A 57 12.36 -3.81 -2.58
C ASN A 57 10.88 -4.02 -2.14
N GLY A 58 10.08 -2.96 -2.16
CA GLY A 58 8.65 -2.98 -1.93
C GLY A 58 8.22 -3.24 -0.49
N ASN A 59 6.91 -3.39 -0.32
CA ASN A 59 6.27 -3.80 0.93
C ASN A 59 6.43 -2.82 2.10
N TYR A 60 6.39 -1.51 1.80
CA TYR A 60 6.40 -0.45 2.80
C TYR A 60 5.05 0.23 2.94
N THR A 61 4.67 0.56 4.19
CA THR A 61 3.78 1.69 4.45
C THR A 61 4.65 2.92 4.68
N VAL A 62 4.38 4.00 3.95
CA VAL A 62 5.12 5.26 4.08
C VAL A 62 4.22 6.31 4.70
N LEU A 63 4.58 6.77 5.91
CA LEU A 63 3.92 7.87 6.61
C LEU A 63 4.68 9.17 6.34
N CYS A 64 4.11 10.04 5.54
CA CYS A 64 4.64 11.38 5.29
C CYS A 64 3.92 12.41 6.16
N ILE A 65 4.65 13.23 6.89
CA ILE A 65 4.11 14.13 7.93
C ILE A 65 3.44 15.38 7.34
N THR A 66 3.94 15.90 6.23
CA THR A 66 3.52 17.19 5.71
C THR A 66 2.89 17.13 4.31
N ASN A 67 2.33 18.25 3.88
CA ASN A 67 1.89 18.50 2.50
C ASN A 67 0.68 17.69 1.99
N GLY A 68 -0.07 16.99 2.84
CA GLY A 68 -1.28 16.26 2.43
C GLY A 68 -2.39 17.16 1.86
N ASN A 69 -2.43 18.43 2.24
CA ASN A 69 -3.34 19.44 1.70
C ASN A 69 -2.83 20.08 0.39
N ASN A 70 -1.58 19.89 0.01
CA ASN A 70 -1.01 20.34 -1.26
C ASN A 70 -1.29 19.30 -2.36
N LYS A 71 -2.28 19.57 -3.21
CA LYS A 71 -2.74 18.63 -4.26
C LYS A 71 -1.60 18.13 -5.16
N LYS A 72 -0.66 19.02 -5.53
CA LYS A 72 0.48 18.66 -6.41
C LYS A 72 1.42 17.71 -5.68
N ARG A 73 1.87 18.07 -4.47
CA ARG A 73 2.81 17.25 -3.68
C ARG A 73 2.20 15.90 -3.29
N LYS A 74 0.93 15.90 -2.89
CA LYS A 74 0.21 14.65 -2.62
C LYS A 74 0.16 13.74 -3.85
N LYS A 75 -0.12 14.29 -5.04
CA LYS A 75 -0.16 13.50 -6.28
C LYS A 75 1.22 12.93 -6.63
N GLU A 76 2.29 13.71 -6.45
CA GLU A 76 3.67 13.26 -6.66
C GLU A 76 4.01 12.09 -5.72
N PHE A 77 3.76 12.24 -4.42
CA PHE A 77 3.95 11.22 -3.41
C PHE A 77 3.18 9.93 -3.74
N MET A 78 1.88 10.02 -3.99
CA MET A 78 1.06 8.84 -4.29
C MET A 78 1.51 8.12 -5.57
N LYS A 79 2.05 8.85 -6.56
CA LYS A 79 2.61 8.24 -7.77
C LYS A 79 3.88 7.42 -7.47
N VAL A 80 4.69 7.86 -6.52
CA VAL A 80 5.84 7.07 -6.05
C VAL A 80 5.35 5.80 -5.36
N MET A 81 4.36 5.91 -4.47
CA MET A 81 3.77 4.75 -3.78
C MET A 81 3.23 3.71 -4.76
N GLU A 82 2.50 4.15 -5.78
CA GLU A 82 1.99 3.28 -6.85
C GLU A 82 3.14 2.54 -7.56
N LYS A 83 4.19 3.27 -7.96
CA LYS A 83 5.32 2.70 -8.70
C LYS A 83 6.18 1.74 -7.88
N THR A 84 6.20 1.90 -6.57
CA THR A 84 6.98 1.07 -5.65
C THR A 84 6.13 0.00 -4.96
N HIS A 85 4.87 -0.14 -5.35
CA HIS A 85 3.90 -1.04 -4.70
C HIS A 85 3.83 -0.84 -3.18
N SER A 86 4.02 0.40 -2.72
CA SER A 86 3.98 0.80 -1.32
C SER A 86 2.64 1.43 -0.96
N LYS A 87 2.26 1.35 0.32
CA LYS A 87 1.08 2.03 0.86
C LYS A 87 1.47 3.43 1.34
N GLY A 88 0.79 4.46 0.87
CA GLY A 88 1.07 5.86 1.25
C GLY A 88 0.05 6.44 2.21
N ILE A 89 0.52 7.02 3.30
CA ILE A 89 -0.25 7.85 4.23
C ILE A 89 0.43 9.22 4.25
N ILE A 90 -0.32 10.29 3.92
CA ILE A 90 0.23 11.64 3.90
C ILE A 90 -0.63 12.57 4.78
N LEU A 91 0.01 13.11 5.81
CA LEU A 91 -0.60 14.04 6.75
C LEU A 91 -0.46 15.49 6.26
N SER A 92 -1.13 16.41 6.93
CA SER A 92 -1.20 17.82 6.52
C SER A 92 -0.59 18.78 7.55
N PHE A 93 0.39 18.32 8.32
CA PHE A 93 1.10 19.23 9.22
C PHE A 93 1.86 20.30 8.42
N PRO A 94 2.11 21.47 9.01
CA PRO A 94 2.76 22.57 8.29
C PRO A 94 4.19 22.22 7.89
N ASP A 95 4.54 22.42 6.62
CA ASP A 95 5.94 22.42 6.13
C ASP A 95 6.58 23.78 6.31
N LYS A 96 5.82 24.84 5.98
CA LYS A 96 6.26 26.23 6.09
C LYS A 96 5.23 27.09 6.76
N THR A 97 5.66 27.95 7.67
CA THR A 97 4.86 29.01 8.27
C THR A 97 5.49 30.35 7.98
N LYS A 98 4.73 31.27 7.37
CA LYS A 98 5.19 32.60 6.95
C LYS A 98 6.46 32.52 6.06
N GLY A 99 6.50 31.54 5.13
CA GLY A 99 7.59 31.36 4.17
C GLY A 99 8.87 30.71 4.73
N LYS A 100 8.95 30.43 6.02
CA LYS A 100 10.06 29.75 6.66
C LYS A 100 9.66 28.32 7.02
N ARG A 101 10.65 27.40 7.03
CA ARG A 101 10.48 26.01 7.47
C ARG A 101 9.89 25.99 8.88
N ASP A 102 8.82 25.21 9.09
CA ASP A 102 8.20 25.10 10.41
C ASP A 102 9.08 24.26 11.34
N ASN A 103 9.12 24.63 12.59
CA ASN A 103 9.85 23.89 13.63
C ASN A 103 8.96 22.93 14.44
N TRP A 104 7.69 22.84 14.08
CA TRP A 104 6.66 22.00 14.65
C TRP A 104 6.42 22.13 16.17
N LYS A 105 6.93 23.17 16.81
CA LYS A 105 6.75 23.35 18.27
C LYS A 105 5.27 23.38 18.68
N SER A 106 4.43 24.03 17.87
CA SER A 106 2.98 24.18 18.14
C SER A 106 2.18 22.88 17.94
N CYS A 107 2.63 21.98 17.05
CA CYS A 107 1.92 20.75 16.70
C CYS A 107 2.71 19.46 17.05
N LYS A 108 3.79 19.59 17.82
CA LYS A 108 4.65 18.45 18.17
C LYS A 108 3.89 17.27 18.76
N LYS A 109 3.00 17.53 19.72
CA LYS A 109 2.22 16.49 20.38
C LYS A 109 1.27 15.78 19.42
N ASP A 110 0.69 16.53 18.48
CA ASP A 110 -0.22 15.98 17.49
C ASP A 110 0.54 15.10 16.48
N ILE A 111 1.72 15.54 16.01
CA ILE A 111 2.61 14.73 15.17
C ILE A 111 3.00 13.44 15.90
N GLN A 112 3.42 13.54 17.16
CA GLN A 112 3.78 12.36 17.97
C GLN A 112 2.62 11.38 18.11
N ARG A 113 1.40 11.89 18.30
CA ARG A 113 0.19 11.06 18.39
C ARG A 113 -0.08 10.30 17.08
N GLU A 114 0.01 10.98 15.93
CA GLU A 114 -0.22 10.33 14.63
C GLU A 114 0.87 9.30 14.31
N ILE A 115 2.14 9.60 14.60
CA ILE A 115 3.25 8.65 14.47
C ILE A 115 3.01 7.43 15.36
N LYS A 116 2.70 7.66 16.65
CA LYS A 116 2.43 6.57 17.58
C LYS A 116 1.26 5.70 17.14
N LYS A 117 0.17 6.31 16.69
CA LYS A 117 -1.00 5.60 16.15
C LYS A 117 -0.61 4.66 15.01
N GLU A 118 0.26 5.10 14.09
CA GLU A 118 0.70 4.25 12.98
C GLU A 118 1.66 3.15 13.46
N ILE A 119 2.57 3.45 14.37
CA ILE A 119 3.46 2.44 14.98
C ILE A 119 2.65 1.36 15.69
N ASP A 120 1.64 1.75 16.46
CA ASP A 120 0.81 0.82 17.24
C ASP A 120 -0.25 0.09 16.37
N SER A 121 -0.37 0.41 15.10
CA SER A 121 -1.46 -0.12 14.23
C SER A 121 -1.31 -1.61 13.92
N LYS A 122 -0.08 -2.13 13.97
CA LYS A 122 0.27 -3.54 13.81
C LYS A 122 1.72 -3.81 14.24
N ASP A 123 2.09 -5.08 14.29
CA ASP A 123 3.48 -5.49 14.48
C ASP A 123 4.28 -5.26 13.18
N TRP A 124 5.21 -4.30 13.24
CA TRP A 124 6.08 -3.96 12.13
C TRP A 124 7.40 -4.72 12.24
N ASP A 125 7.80 -5.41 11.18
CA ASP A 125 9.10 -6.09 11.11
C ASP A 125 10.26 -5.08 11.14
N LYS A 126 10.01 -3.87 10.61
CA LYS A 126 11.02 -2.84 10.48
C LYS A 126 10.39 -1.45 10.45
N ILE A 127 11.01 -0.51 11.16
CA ILE A 127 10.66 0.91 11.10
C ILE A 127 11.90 1.68 10.65
N VAL A 128 11.74 2.50 9.62
CA VAL A 128 12.81 3.32 9.03
C VAL A 128 12.41 4.79 9.10
N THR A 129 13.36 5.63 9.44
CA THR A 129 13.21 7.09 9.36
C THR A 129 14.54 7.71 8.95
N HIS A 130 14.54 8.98 8.56
CA HIS A 130 15.76 9.74 8.31
C HIS A 130 16.03 10.76 9.43
N ASN A 131 17.28 11.17 9.56
CA ASN A 131 17.70 12.22 10.49
C ASN A 131 17.38 13.61 9.97
#